data_a6856a922f7d1f6845f9230740fcc831
#
_entry.id   a6856a922f7d1f6845f9230740fcc831
#
_cell.length_a   1.000
_cell.length_b   1.000
_cell.length_c   1.000
_cell.angle_alpha   90.00
_cell.angle_beta   90.00
_cell.angle_gamma   90.00
#
_symmetry.space_group_name_H-M   'P 1'
#
loop_
_entity.id
_entity.type
_entity.pdbx_description
1 polymer ?
#
loop_
_entity_poly.entity_id
_entity_poly.type
_entity_poly.pdbx_seq_one_letter_code
_entity_poly.pdbx_strand_id
1 'polypeptide(L)'
;MSDVAVWKQQSAAYPLDPPFHPAEQFPELRLSGIDESNLVYDSVRQLFRLLKYDEANYGTEDWNPLGWLVRPGLTVLIKPNMVRQETLDNRGEWLHVISHGSVVRAVIDFVYIALKGRGRIQVADAPQGDSNMELLRQRFGIDAIQKAYRDQFQFEIEFLDLRDEIWNDRNGVMGDRRKLPGDPLGTVKFDLGADSCFREVDYLKRRYYGAFYDEDQTNYHHSEGRHEYVLAKSPLAADVIVSVPKLKTHKKVGVTLNLKGVVGITADKNCLPHYSLGAPEKNGDQFPAKKRIEGSVVRFAKKRLAGGNRVAVFIAKMVKGIMYRIFGDGKRTIRAGNWWGNDTCWRMTLDLNRILLYGNPDGSWRETPKPYLSVIDGIVGMEGDGPMGGIPKHCGILLGGKNPAVVDAAAATIMGFDCAAIPLINRSFDELRLPIGKGNWRKITITSNIDEFNTSVDELISPMPFLAHWGWRGAIELKNAPKTPRNGEECDAV
;
A
#
# COMPACT_ATOMS: atom_id res chain seq x y z
N MET A 1 13.09 0.13 -24.11
CA MET A 1 12.14 -0.61 -23.27
C MET A 1 11.38 0.41 -22.46
N SER A 2 10.06 0.31 -22.42
CA SER A 2 9.23 1.18 -21.60
C SER A 2 9.48 0.92 -20.11
N ASP A 3 9.32 1.96 -19.28
CA ASP A 3 9.56 1.87 -17.84
C ASP A 3 8.40 1.16 -17.11
N VAL A 4 7.18 1.35 -17.63
CA VAL A 4 5.93 0.83 -17.08
C VAL A 4 5.08 0.24 -18.20
N ALA A 5 4.45 -0.91 -17.92
CA ALA A 5 3.38 -1.43 -18.78
C ALA A 5 2.02 -1.30 -18.08
N VAL A 6 0.98 -1.10 -18.90
CA VAL A 6 -0.43 -1.07 -18.48
C VAL A 6 -1.21 -2.03 -19.36
N TRP A 7 -1.81 -3.05 -18.76
CA TRP A 7 -2.75 -3.93 -19.46
C TRP A 7 -4.17 -3.61 -19.06
N LYS A 8 -5.02 -3.37 -20.04
CA LYS A 8 -6.46 -3.19 -19.88
C LYS A 8 -7.18 -4.46 -20.31
N GLN A 9 -7.85 -5.12 -19.38
CA GLN A 9 -8.70 -6.28 -19.68
C GLN A 9 -10.11 -5.85 -20.09
N GLN A 10 -10.83 -6.75 -20.76
CA GLN A 10 -12.16 -6.48 -21.31
C GLN A 10 -13.22 -6.23 -20.24
N SER A 11 -13.16 -6.94 -19.11
CA SER A 11 -14.09 -6.81 -17.99
C SER A 11 -13.37 -6.43 -16.71
N ALA A 12 -13.88 -5.47 -15.96
CA ALA A 12 -13.36 -5.08 -14.67
C ALA A 12 -13.88 -6.00 -13.54
N ALA A 13 -13.73 -7.31 -13.71
CA ALA A 13 -14.21 -8.34 -12.79
C ALA A 13 -13.08 -9.30 -12.40
N TYR A 14 -13.23 -9.92 -11.23
CA TYR A 14 -12.37 -11.01 -10.76
C TYR A 14 -13.08 -12.35 -10.85
N PRO A 15 -12.33 -13.47 -10.98
CA PRO A 15 -12.89 -14.81 -10.82
C PRO A 15 -13.37 -14.99 -9.37
N LEU A 16 -14.37 -15.85 -9.18
CA LEU A 16 -15.01 -16.06 -7.88
C LEU A 16 -14.30 -17.13 -7.06
N ASP A 17 -13.86 -18.21 -7.70
CA ASP A 17 -13.49 -19.44 -7.02
C ASP A 17 -11.96 -19.63 -6.93
N PRO A 18 -11.38 -19.64 -5.71
CA PRO A 18 -10.00 -20.05 -5.54
C PRO A 18 -9.82 -21.57 -5.83
N PRO A 19 -8.66 -21.98 -6.32
CA PRO A 19 -7.39 -21.27 -6.37
C PRO A 19 -7.19 -20.37 -7.60
N PHE A 20 -8.24 -19.90 -8.27
CA PHE A 20 -8.18 -18.97 -9.39
C PHE A 20 -7.38 -19.53 -10.57
N HIS A 21 -7.77 -20.70 -11.07
CA HIS A 21 -7.15 -21.29 -12.25
C HIS A 21 -7.22 -20.37 -13.46
N PRO A 22 -6.27 -20.46 -14.42
CA PRO A 22 -6.32 -19.67 -15.66
C PRO A 22 -7.51 -20.09 -16.53
N ALA A 23 -7.91 -19.23 -17.48
CA ALA A 23 -9.02 -19.50 -18.40
C ALA A 23 -8.70 -20.65 -19.39
N GLU A 24 -7.44 -20.91 -19.62
CA GLU A 24 -6.96 -22.00 -20.47
C GLU A 24 -5.62 -22.54 -19.93
N GLN A 25 -5.22 -23.73 -20.37
CA GLN A 25 -3.90 -24.29 -20.04
C GLN A 25 -2.84 -23.67 -20.96
N PHE A 26 -2.15 -22.65 -20.47
CA PHE A 26 -1.03 -22.03 -21.20
C PHE A 26 0.19 -22.97 -21.21
N PRO A 27 1.01 -22.96 -22.29
CA PRO A 27 2.14 -23.91 -22.46
C PRO A 27 3.15 -23.87 -21.30
N GLU A 28 3.45 -22.69 -20.77
CA GLU A 28 4.42 -22.48 -19.68
C GLU A 28 3.92 -22.94 -18.31
N LEU A 29 2.60 -23.16 -18.15
CA LEU A 29 2.04 -23.48 -16.83
C LEU A 29 2.34 -24.89 -16.38
N ARG A 30 2.63 -25.02 -15.10
CA ARG A 30 2.92 -26.30 -14.45
C ARG A 30 1.75 -26.81 -13.61
N LEU A 31 0.93 -25.91 -13.04
CA LEU A 31 -0.25 -26.27 -12.27
C LEU A 31 -1.44 -26.49 -13.21
N SER A 32 -2.08 -27.63 -13.09
CA SER A 32 -3.27 -27.98 -13.87
C SER A 32 -4.54 -27.39 -13.26
N GLY A 33 -5.52 -27.15 -14.09
CA GLY A 33 -6.85 -26.62 -13.74
C GLY A 33 -7.24 -25.42 -14.61
N ILE A 34 -8.51 -25.33 -14.93
CA ILE A 34 -9.08 -24.29 -15.79
C ILE A 34 -10.30 -23.65 -15.11
N ASP A 35 -10.41 -22.33 -15.22
CA ASP A 35 -11.58 -21.52 -14.91
C ASP A 35 -11.79 -20.52 -16.07
N GLU A 36 -12.61 -20.86 -17.02
CA GLU A 36 -12.86 -20.10 -18.25
C GLU A 36 -13.29 -18.64 -17.95
N SER A 37 -13.78 -18.35 -16.76
CA SER A 37 -14.19 -17.01 -16.35
C SER A 37 -13.00 -16.11 -15.92
N ASN A 38 -11.82 -16.68 -15.70
CA ASN A 38 -10.67 -15.97 -15.14
C ASN A 38 -9.86 -15.22 -16.20
N LEU A 39 -10.24 -14.00 -16.49
CA LEU A 39 -9.48 -13.10 -17.37
C LEU A 39 -8.23 -12.49 -16.69
N VAL A 40 -8.15 -12.54 -15.36
CA VAL A 40 -7.08 -11.90 -14.58
C VAL A 40 -5.75 -12.59 -14.82
N TYR A 41 -5.76 -13.91 -14.94
CA TYR A 41 -4.54 -14.68 -15.15
C TYR A 41 -3.84 -14.28 -16.46
N ASP A 42 -4.59 -14.29 -17.58
CA ASP A 42 -4.05 -13.84 -18.87
C ASP A 42 -3.64 -12.37 -18.83
N SER A 43 -4.36 -11.53 -18.09
CA SER A 43 -4.00 -10.11 -17.94
C SER A 43 -2.62 -9.92 -17.30
N VAL A 44 -2.24 -10.71 -16.30
CA VAL A 44 -0.88 -10.71 -15.71
C VAL A 44 0.13 -11.22 -16.74
N ARG A 45 -0.20 -12.25 -17.47
CA ARG A 45 0.60 -12.83 -18.55
C ARG A 45 0.90 -11.80 -19.64
N GLN A 46 -0.13 -11.11 -20.12
CA GLN A 46 0.01 -10.06 -21.13
C GLN A 46 0.77 -8.84 -20.61
N LEU A 47 0.62 -8.50 -19.32
CA LEU A 47 1.41 -7.44 -18.70
C LEU A 47 2.92 -7.73 -18.79
N PHE A 48 3.34 -8.96 -18.49
CA PHE A 48 4.75 -9.37 -18.62
C PHE A 48 5.24 -9.40 -20.07
N ARG A 49 4.36 -9.76 -21.00
CA ARG A 49 4.66 -9.65 -22.45
C ARG A 49 4.88 -8.20 -22.90
N LEU A 50 4.02 -7.26 -22.46
CA LEU A 50 4.20 -5.83 -22.75
C LEU A 50 5.51 -5.28 -22.18
N LEU A 51 5.97 -5.79 -21.03
CA LEU A 51 7.27 -5.48 -20.45
C LEU A 51 8.43 -6.15 -21.19
N LYS A 52 8.14 -6.96 -22.21
CA LYS A 52 9.10 -7.72 -23.03
C LYS A 52 9.98 -8.66 -22.20
N TYR A 53 9.38 -9.26 -21.16
CA TYR A 53 10.08 -10.22 -20.31
C TYR A 53 10.10 -11.59 -21.00
N ASP A 54 11.31 -12.04 -21.38
CA ASP A 54 11.53 -13.30 -22.10
C ASP A 54 10.67 -13.41 -23.38
N GLU A 55 10.59 -12.32 -24.16
CA GLU A 55 9.75 -12.20 -25.35
C GLU A 55 10.02 -13.32 -26.38
N ALA A 56 11.27 -13.77 -26.49
CA ALA A 56 11.67 -14.81 -27.44
C ALA A 56 11.00 -16.15 -27.19
N ASN A 57 10.67 -16.48 -25.95
CA ASN A 57 10.05 -17.75 -25.56
C ASN A 57 8.53 -17.60 -25.33
N TYR A 58 7.94 -16.42 -25.56
CA TYR A 58 6.50 -16.21 -25.34
C TYR A 58 5.66 -17.19 -26.15
N GLY A 59 4.71 -17.85 -25.48
CA GLY A 59 3.80 -18.83 -26.09
C GLY A 59 4.40 -20.25 -26.20
N THR A 60 5.57 -20.50 -25.59
CA THR A 60 6.17 -21.83 -25.50
C THR A 60 6.24 -22.30 -24.04
N GLU A 61 6.52 -23.57 -23.81
CA GLU A 61 6.70 -24.16 -22.47
C GLU A 61 7.93 -23.60 -21.72
N ASP A 62 8.88 -23.02 -22.44
CA ASP A 62 10.10 -22.43 -21.89
C ASP A 62 9.95 -20.98 -21.46
N TRP A 63 8.80 -20.35 -21.71
CA TRP A 63 8.60 -18.96 -21.34
C TRP A 63 8.70 -18.73 -19.84
N ASN A 64 9.68 -17.92 -19.45
CA ASN A 64 10.00 -17.63 -18.06
C ASN A 64 10.18 -16.11 -17.86
N PRO A 65 9.07 -15.32 -17.82
CA PRO A 65 9.15 -13.87 -17.78
C PRO A 65 9.85 -13.32 -16.53
N LEU A 66 9.94 -14.08 -15.45
CA LEU A 66 10.64 -13.68 -14.24
C LEU A 66 12.05 -14.27 -14.09
N GLY A 67 12.56 -15.04 -15.07
CA GLY A 67 13.89 -15.66 -15.02
C GLY A 67 15.06 -14.67 -14.96
N TRP A 68 14.87 -13.42 -15.37
CA TRP A 68 15.86 -12.34 -15.22
C TRP A 68 15.97 -11.85 -13.76
N LEU A 69 14.92 -12.03 -12.95
CA LEU A 69 14.76 -11.54 -11.59
C LEU A 69 14.92 -12.62 -10.54
N VAL A 70 14.31 -13.78 -10.78
CA VAL A 70 14.21 -14.89 -9.85
C VAL A 70 15.00 -16.09 -10.39
N ARG A 71 15.78 -16.74 -9.52
CA ARG A 71 16.58 -17.93 -9.83
C ARG A 71 16.29 -19.05 -8.81
N PRO A 72 16.50 -20.31 -9.18
CA PRO A 72 16.38 -21.43 -8.25
C PRO A 72 17.18 -21.24 -6.98
N GLY A 73 16.56 -21.53 -5.84
CA GLY A 73 17.16 -21.40 -4.51
C GLY A 73 16.87 -20.08 -3.78
N LEU A 74 16.35 -19.05 -4.48
CA LEU A 74 16.05 -17.76 -3.87
C LEU A 74 14.77 -17.81 -3.02
N THR A 75 14.68 -16.88 -2.07
CA THR A 75 13.48 -16.53 -1.32
C THR A 75 12.82 -15.31 -1.95
N VAL A 76 11.58 -15.45 -2.40
CA VAL A 76 10.80 -14.37 -3.02
C VAL A 76 9.68 -13.93 -2.08
N LEU A 77 9.70 -12.66 -1.71
CA LEU A 77 8.58 -12.02 -1.01
C LEU A 77 7.55 -11.53 -2.03
N ILE A 78 6.34 -12.03 -1.97
CA ILE A 78 5.18 -11.44 -2.62
C ILE A 78 4.46 -10.60 -1.58
N LYS A 79 4.40 -9.28 -1.82
CA LYS A 79 3.86 -8.29 -0.89
C LYS A 79 2.54 -7.71 -1.41
N PRO A 80 1.38 -8.32 -1.11
CA PRO A 80 0.08 -7.73 -1.44
C PRO A 80 -0.25 -6.55 -0.51
N ASN A 81 -1.35 -5.86 -0.79
CA ASN A 81 -1.98 -4.93 0.14
C ASN A 81 -3.16 -5.63 0.84
N MET A 82 -3.03 -5.94 2.12
CA MET A 82 -4.06 -6.59 2.94
C MET A 82 -4.47 -5.71 4.14
N VAL A 83 -4.62 -4.42 3.92
CA VAL A 83 -4.81 -3.44 5.01
C VAL A 83 -5.95 -3.79 5.98
N ARG A 84 -7.09 -4.27 5.47
CA ARG A 84 -8.29 -4.64 6.25
C ARG A 84 -9.17 -5.55 5.40
N GLN A 85 -9.89 -6.45 6.07
CA GLN A 85 -10.76 -7.42 5.41
C GLN A 85 -11.94 -6.79 4.61
N GLU A 86 -12.35 -5.55 4.89
CA GLU A 86 -13.48 -4.87 4.27
C GLU A 86 -13.46 -3.36 4.52
N THR A 87 -14.40 -2.62 3.92
CA THR A 87 -14.59 -1.20 4.17
C THR A 87 -14.93 -0.89 5.63
N LEU A 88 -14.66 0.36 6.08
CA LEU A 88 -14.88 0.79 7.47
C LEU A 88 -16.34 0.76 7.91
N ASP A 89 -17.29 0.81 7.01
CA ASP A 89 -18.72 0.74 7.28
C ASP A 89 -19.25 -0.70 7.43
N ASN A 90 -18.36 -1.69 7.30
CA ASN A 90 -18.63 -3.12 7.47
C ASN A 90 -19.79 -3.65 6.58
N ARG A 91 -19.90 -3.15 5.35
CA ARG A 91 -20.89 -3.63 4.36
C ARG A 91 -20.48 -4.92 3.66
N GLY A 92 -19.36 -5.51 4.04
CA GLY A 92 -18.83 -6.71 3.39
C GLY A 92 -18.10 -6.43 2.07
N GLU A 93 -18.04 -5.19 1.61
CA GLU A 93 -17.31 -4.81 0.40
C GLU A 93 -15.81 -4.82 0.63
N TRP A 94 -15.06 -5.51 -0.23
CA TRP A 94 -13.62 -5.69 -0.02
C TRP A 94 -12.78 -5.68 -1.31
N LEU A 95 -13.37 -5.93 -2.48
CA LEU A 95 -12.64 -6.07 -3.76
C LEU A 95 -11.77 -4.85 -4.10
N HIS A 96 -12.17 -3.66 -3.66
CA HIS A 96 -11.42 -2.42 -3.84
C HIS A 96 -10.52 -2.04 -2.63
N VAL A 97 -10.59 -2.82 -1.54
CA VAL A 97 -9.83 -2.54 -0.31
C VAL A 97 -8.49 -3.23 -0.28
N ILE A 98 -8.43 -4.49 -0.71
CA ILE A 98 -7.22 -5.34 -0.71
C ILE A 98 -6.88 -5.82 -2.12
N SER A 99 -5.65 -6.26 -2.31
CA SER A 99 -5.25 -6.95 -3.53
C SER A 99 -6.01 -8.27 -3.66
N HIS A 100 -6.48 -8.59 -4.85
CA HIS A 100 -7.24 -9.82 -5.06
C HIS A 100 -6.32 -11.04 -5.20
N GLY A 101 -6.74 -12.16 -4.62
CA GLY A 101 -5.98 -13.41 -4.64
C GLY A 101 -5.67 -13.94 -6.03
N SER A 102 -6.53 -13.67 -7.03
CA SER A 102 -6.31 -14.10 -8.41
C SER A 102 -5.08 -13.45 -9.05
N VAL A 103 -4.83 -12.16 -8.78
CA VAL A 103 -3.62 -11.46 -9.27
C VAL A 103 -2.38 -12.06 -8.60
N VAL A 104 -2.46 -12.27 -7.29
CA VAL A 104 -1.34 -12.86 -6.53
C VAL A 104 -1.09 -14.31 -6.96
N ARG A 105 -2.14 -15.09 -7.25
CA ARG A 105 -2.01 -16.46 -7.75
C ARG A 105 -1.24 -16.50 -9.08
N ALA A 106 -1.56 -15.65 -10.03
CA ALA A 106 -0.82 -15.57 -11.29
C ALA A 106 0.66 -15.20 -11.07
N VAL A 107 0.94 -14.25 -10.16
CA VAL A 107 2.32 -13.89 -9.79
C VAL A 107 3.05 -15.09 -9.14
N ILE A 108 2.39 -15.83 -8.25
CA ILE A 108 2.96 -17.05 -7.62
C ILE A 108 3.40 -18.05 -8.69
N ASP A 109 2.59 -18.29 -9.73
CA ASP A 109 2.91 -19.26 -10.78
C ASP A 109 4.18 -18.85 -11.54
N PHE A 110 4.29 -17.59 -11.95
CA PHE A 110 5.49 -17.13 -12.65
C PHE A 110 6.73 -17.10 -11.75
N VAL A 111 6.59 -16.85 -10.47
CA VAL A 111 7.69 -17.00 -9.50
C VAL A 111 8.08 -18.46 -9.36
N TYR A 112 7.12 -19.38 -9.27
CA TYR A 112 7.37 -20.82 -9.19
C TYR A 112 8.08 -21.36 -10.43
N ILE A 113 7.65 -20.94 -11.64
CA ILE A 113 8.31 -21.26 -12.92
C ILE A 113 9.78 -20.82 -12.87
N ALA A 114 10.04 -19.58 -12.43
CA ALA A 114 11.39 -19.03 -12.36
C ALA A 114 12.26 -19.73 -11.30
N LEU A 115 11.69 -20.12 -10.17
CA LEU A 115 12.36 -20.94 -9.14
C LEU A 115 12.61 -22.38 -9.60
N LYS A 116 11.97 -22.84 -10.65
CA LYS A 116 12.02 -24.25 -11.09
C LYS A 116 11.72 -25.23 -9.94
N GLY A 117 10.75 -24.88 -9.09
CA GLY A 117 10.36 -25.67 -7.91
C GLY A 117 11.39 -25.68 -6.77
N ARG A 118 12.43 -24.84 -6.79
CA ARG A 118 13.50 -24.81 -5.78
C ARG A 118 13.66 -23.40 -5.21
N GLY A 119 13.36 -23.21 -3.93
CA GLY A 119 13.39 -21.92 -3.26
C GLY A 119 12.19 -21.74 -2.35
N ARG A 120 11.89 -20.50 -2.00
CA ARG A 120 10.78 -20.17 -1.10
C ARG A 120 9.91 -19.04 -1.68
N ILE A 121 8.61 -19.17 -1.51
CA ILE A 121 7.62 -18.12 -1.85
C ILE A 121 6.92 -17.73 -0.55
N GLN A 122 7.06 -16.47 -0.17
CA GLN A 122 6.44 -15.88 1.02
C GLN A 122 5.41 -14.85 0.59
N VAL A 123 4.15 -15.03 0.94
CA VAL A 123 3.09 -14.01 0.81
C VAL A 123 2.91 -13.38 2.18
N ALA A 124 3.26 -12.11 2.34
CA ALA A 124 3.32 -11.49 3.66
C ALA A 124 2.80 -10.05 3.70
N ASP A 125 2.07 -9.72 4.76
CA ASP A 125 1.66 -8.36 5.10
C ASP A 125 1.49 -8.22 6.62
N ALA A 126 1.54 -6.98 7.13
CA ALA A 126 1.10 -6.59 8.46
C ALA A 126 -0.18 -5.73 8.32
N PRO A 127 -1.36 -6.30 8.30
CA PRO A 127 -2.63 -5.57 8.25
C PRO A 127 -2.79 -4.55 9.38
N GLN A 128 -3.86 -3.74 9.32
CA GLN A 128 -4.21 -2.85 10.42
C GLN A 128 -4.43 -3.66 11.71
N GLY A 129 -4.10 -3.06 12.87
CA GLY A 129 -4.10 -3.76 14.16
C GLY A 129 -5.43 -4.41 14.55
N ASP A 130 -6.57 -3.89 14.10
CA ASP A 130 -7.92 -4.40 14.34
C ASP A 130 -8.44 -5.33 13.21
N SER A 131 -7.60 -5.67 12.22
CA SER A 131 -8.01 -6.51 11.09
C SER A 131 -8.14 -7.98 11.49
N ASN A 132 -9.16 -8.64 10.98
CA ASN A 132 -9.38 -10.07 11.12
C ASN A 132 -8.60 -10.85 10.06
N MET A 133 -7.53 -11.55 10.47
CA MET A 133 -6.66 -12.31 9.55
C MET A 133 -7.38 -13.50 8.93
N GLU A 134 -8.27 -14.16 9.65
CA GLU A 134 -9.02 -15.32 9.13
C GLU A 134 -9.92 -14.91 7.96
N LEU A 135 -10.65 -13.81 8.10
CA LEU A 135 -11.44 -13.25 6.99
C LEU A 135 -10.55 -12.77 5.83
N LEU A 136 -9.36 -12.23 6.11
CA LEU A 136 -8.42 -11.88 5.06
C LEU A 136 -7.95 -13.12 4.29
N ARG A 137 -7.60 -14.21 4.98
CA ARG A 137 -7.22 -15.49 4.35
C ARG A 137 -8.32 -16.03 3.45
N GLN A 138 -9.56 -16.02 3.97
CA GLN A 138 -10.73 -16.49 3.23
C GLN A 138 -10.96 -15.67 1.96
N ARG A 139 -11.00 -14.34 2.05
CA ARG A 139 -11.21 -13.43 0.92
C ARG A 139 -10.10 -13.49 -0.12
N PHE A 140 -8.90 -13.69 0.36
CA PHE A 140 -7.72 -13.84 -0.48
C PHE A 140 -7.64 -15.21 -1.17
N GLY A 141 -8.34 -16.22 -0.64
CA GLY A 141 -8.34 -17.57 -1.17
C GLY A 141 -7.01 -18.32 -0.99
N ILE A 142 -6.17 -17.88 -0.04
CA ILE A 142 -4.81 -18.38 0.09
C ILE A 142 -4.75 -19.88 0.44
N ASP A 143 -5.69 -20.38 1.22
CA ASP A 143 -5.71 -21.77 1.65
C ASP A 143 -5.89 -22.74 0.46
N ALA A 144 -6.74 -22.37 -0.49
CA ALA A 144 -6.91 -23.13 -1.73
C ALA A 144 -5.67 -23.06 -2.63
N ILE A 145 -5.02 -21.89 -2.72
CA ILE A 145 -3.77 -21.73 -3.46
C ILE A 145 -2.67 -22.61 -2.83
N GLN A 146 -2.46 -22.55 -1.52
CA GLN A 146 -1.50 -23.36 -0.80
C GLN A 146 -1.77 -24.85 -0.99
N LYS A 147 -3.04 -25.26 -0.91
CA LYS A 147 -3.45 -26.65 -1.12
C LYS A 147 -3.09 -27.13 -2.53
N ALA A 148 -3.39 -26.35 -3.57
CA ALA A 148 -3.10 -26.72 -4.95
C ALA A 148 -1.60 -26.94 -5.20
N TYR A 149 -0.73 -26.09 -4.66
CA TYR A 149 0.72 -26.25 -4.77
C TYR A 149 1.26 -27.43 -3.97
N ARG A 150 0.74 -27.65 -2.78
CA ARG A 150 1.14 -28.78 -1.92
C ARG A 150 0.75 -30.11 -2.54
N ASP A 151 -0.50 -30.21 -3.04
CA ASP A 151 -1.02 -31.45 -3.60
C ASP A 151 -0.31 -31.83 -4.91
N GLN A 152 -0.01 -30.87 -5.78
CA GLN A 152 0.56 -31.16 -7.09
C GLN A 152 2.09 -31.19 -7.11
N PHE A 153 2.74 -30.33 -6.32
CA PHE A 153 4.19 -30.15 -6.39
C PHE A 153 4.92 -30.43 -5.08
N GLN A 154 4.20 -30.73 -3.99
CA GLN A 154 4.79 -30.83 -2.65
C GLN A 154 5.57 -29.55 -2.28
N PHE A 155 5.12 -28.40 -2.82
CA PHE A 155 5.72 -27.10 -2.61
C PHE A 155 4.88 -26.27 -1.65
N GLU A 156 5.54 -25.74 -0.60
CA GLU A 156 4.85 -24.94 0.41
C GLU A 156 4.95 -23.45 0.10
N ILE A 157 3.81 -22.78 -0.01
CA ILE A 157 3.74 -21.33 -0.08
C ILE A 157 3.51 -20.81 1.34
N GLU A 158 4.42 -19.99 1.84
CA GLU A 158 4.31 -19.40 3.17
C GLU A 158 3.35 -18.21 3.15
N PHE A 159 2.42 -18.13 4.11
CA PHE A 159 1.56 -16.97 4.30
C PHE A 159 1.77 -16.41 5.71
N LEU A 160 2.31 -15.19 5.81
CA LEU A 160 2.81 -14.63 7.05
C LEU A 160 1.99 -13.40 7.48
N ASP A 161 1.49 -13.42 8.71
CA ASP A 161 1.03 -12.24 9.44
C ASP A 161 2.23 -11.61 10.15
N LEU A 162 2.69 -10.48 9.66
CA LEU A 162 3.89 -9.82 10.18
C LEU A 162 3.64 -8.93 11.42
N ARG A 163 2.41 -8.89 11.95
CA ARG A 163 2.08 -8.09 13.13
C ARG A 163 2.58 -8.74 14.40
N ASP A 164 3.19 -7.97 15.27
CA ASP A 164 3.57 -8.41 16.63
C ASP A 164 2.38 -8.39 17.60
N GLU A 165 1.33 -7.62 17.25
CA GLU A 165 0.17 -7.45 18.12
C GLU A 165 -1.09 -7.07 17.36
N ILE A 166 -2.23 -7.33 17.96
CA ILE A 166 -3.55 -6.87 17.54
C ILE A 166 -4.22 -6.07 18.64
N TRP A 167 -5.10 -5.19 18.22
CA TRP A 167 -5.90 -4.35 19.07
C TRP A 167 -7.36 -4.57 18.75
N ASN A 168 -8.17 -4.91 19.77
CA ASN A 168 -9.61 -5.00 19.56
C ASN A 168 -10.22 -3.60 19.57
N ASP A 169 -10.82 -3.19 18.46
CA ASP A 169 -11.64 -1.98 18.40
C ASP A 169 -13.03 -2.28 18.94
N ARG A 170 -13.40 -1.67 20.05
CA ARG A 170 -14.78 -1.66 20.55
C ARG A 170 -15.39 -0.27 20.35
N ASN A 171 -16.11 -0.09 19.24
CA ASN A 171 -16.82 1.17 18.92
C ASN A 171 -15.91 2.40 18.72
N GLY A 172 -14.78 2.23 18.05
CA GLY A 172 -13.80 3.29 17.78
C GLY A 172 -12.94 3.66 19.00
N VAL A 173 -12.88 2.76 19.97
CA VAL A 173 -11.99 2.83 21.14
C VAL A 173 -11.13 1.59 21.11
N MET A 174 -9.82 1.77 21.04
CA MET A 174 -8.88 0.66 21.15
C MET A 174 -8.98 0.05 22.55
N GLY A 175 -9.39 -1.22 22.57
CA GLY A 175 -9.56 -2.02 23.78
C GLY A 175 -8.34 -2.90 24.07
N ASP A 176 -8.59 -4.17 24.35
CA ASP A 176 -7.57 -5.11 24.74
C ASP A 176 -6.49 -5.30 23.66
N ARG A 177 -5.24 -5.14 24.06
CA ARG A 177 -4.03 -5.39 23.27
C ARG A 177 -3.61 -6.84 23.47
N ARG A 178 -3.38 -7.57 22.37
CA ARG A 178 -2.95 -8.97 22.41
C ARG A 178 -1.72 -9.16 21.53
N LYS A 179 -0.67 -9.75 22.07
CA LYS A 179 0.51 -10.18 21.32
C LYS A 179 0.15 -11.32 20.37
N LEU A 180 0.79 -11.30 19.20
CA LEU A 180 0.76 -12.37 18.20
C LEU A 180 2.11 -13.08 18.16
N PRO A 181 2.20 -14.24 17.49
CA PRO A 181 3.48 -14.90 17.24
C PRO A 181 4.46 -14.01 16.45
N GLY A 182 3.94 -13.13 15.58
CA GLY A 182 4.74 -12.25 14.74
C GLY A 182 5.45 -12.98 13.60
N ASP A 183 6.45 -12.31 13.06
CA ASP A 183 7.32 -12.86 12.02
C ASP A 183 8.14 -14.03 12.57
N PRO A 184 8.19 -15.20 11.88
CA PRO A 184 8.97 -16.36 12.33
C PRO A 184 10.48 -16.09 12.46
N LEU A 185 11.04 -15.12 11.73
CA LEU A 185 12.42 -14.67 11.88
C LEU A 185 12.59 -13.58 12.95
N GLY A 186 11.50 -13.15 13.59
CA GLY A 186 11.47 -12.06 14.57
C GLY A 186 11.57 -10.69 13.92
N THR A 187 12.03 -9.71 14.71
CA THR A 187 12.06 -8.29 14.32
C THR A 187 13.46 -7.72 14.32
N VAL A 188 13.64 -6.63 13.59
CA VAL A 188 14.87 -5.84 13.59
C VAL A 188 14.54 -4.35 13.64
N LYS A 189 15.38 -3.60 14.35
CA LYS A 189 15.26 -2.15 14.47
C LYS A 189 16.26 -1.46 13.54
N PHE A 190 15.79 -0.48 12.77
CA PHE A 190 16.62 0.43 11.98
C PHE A 190 16.45 1.85 12.48
N ASP A 191 17.57 2.54 12.67
CA ASP A 191 17.62 3.99 12.82
C ASP A 191 18.24 4.59 11.56
N LEU A 192 17.49 5.44 10.87
CA LEU A 192 17.99 6.14 9.68
C LEU A 192 18.77 7.40 10.05
N GLY A 193 18.57 7.97 11.24
CA GLY A 193 19.28 9.16 11.67
C GLY A 193 19.34 10.25 10.58
N ALA A 194 20.56 10.55 10.10
CA ALA A 194 20.77 11.56 9.05
C ALA A 194 20.21 11.20 7.67
N ASP A 195 19.96 9.93 7.37
CA ASP A 195 19.38 9.47 6.10
C ASP A 195 17.85 9.51 6.10
N SER A 196 17.21 9.80 7.24
CA SER A 196 15.76 9.92 7.35
C SER A 196 15.24 11.16 6.63
N CYS A 197 14.08 11.03 5.99
CA CYS A 197 13.33 12.19 5.48
C CYS A 197 12.92 13.18 6.59
N PHE A 198 12.86 12.75 7.84
CA PHE A 198 12.56 13.64 8.97
C PHE A 198 13.72 14.58 9.32
N ARG A 199 14.94 14.28 8.89
CA ARG A 199 16.12 15.12 9.12
C ARG A 199 15.89 16.58 8.72
N GLU A 200 15.15 16.82 7.65
CA GLU A 200 14.83 18.16 7.17
C GLU A 200 13.96 18.97 8.14
N VAL A 201 13.27 18.31 9.07
CA VAL A 201 12.30 18.94 9.99
C VAL A 201 12.62 18.72 11.48
N ASP A 202 13.77 18.12 11.81
CA ASP A 202 14.18 17.87 13.20
C ASP A 202 14.28 19.15 14.04
N TYR A 203 14.74 20.26 13.42
CA TYR A 203 14.83 21.55 14.08
C TYR A 203 13.47 22.10 14.55
N LEU A 204 12.35 21.61 14.00
CA LEU A 204 10.99 22.00 14.38
C LEU A 204 10.55 21.34 15.69
N LYS A 205 11.29 20.33 16.20
CA LYS A 205 10.97 19.58 17.42
C LYS A 205 9.51 19.13 17.48
N ARG A 206 9.03 18.55 16.37
CA ARG A 206 7.66 18.10 16.23
C ARG A 206 7.34 17.00 17.22
N ARG A 207 6.08 16.97 17.64
CA ARG A 207 5.51 15.86 18.40
C ARG A 207 4.61 15.04 17.49
N TYR A 208 4.92 13.76 17.34
CA TYR A 208 4.29 12.86 16.38
C TYR A 208 3.16 12.02 16.98
N TYR A 209 2.26 11.59 16.11
CA TYR A 209 1.15 10.74 16.45
C TYR A 209 0.98 9.61 15.44
N GLY A 210 0.88 8.36 15.91
CA GLY A 210 0.37 7.23 15.14
C GLY A 210 -1.16 7.29 15.01
N ALA A 211 -1.76 6.54 14.09
CA ALA A 211 -3.19 6.62 13.85
C ALA A 211 -4.04 6.22 15.07
N PHE A 212 -3.60 5.21 15.86
CA PHE A 212 -4.28 4.70 17.05
C PHE A 212 -3.30 4.11 18.07
N TYR A 213 -2.00 4.42 17.92
CA TYR A 213 -0.93 3.78 18.65
C TYR A 213 -0.48 4.65 19.84
N ASP A 214 0.42 4.11 20.64
CA ASP A 214 0.99 4.78 21.79
C ASP A 214 1.81 6.01 21.37
N GLU A 215 1.32 7.20 21.73
CA GLU A 215 1.99 8.47 21.41
C GLU A 215 3.39 8.55 22.01
N ASP A 216 3.57 8.07 23.23
CA ASP A 216 4.84 8.17 23.93
C ASP A 216 5.90 7.26 23.27
N GLN A 217 5.50 6.05 22.84
CA GLN A 217 6.37 5.18 22.04
C GLN A 217 6.69 5.78 20.67
N THR A 218 5.68 6.35 19.97
CA THR A 218 5.96 7.00 18.68
C THR A 218 7.01 8.10 18.82
N ASN A 219 6.91 8.94 19.85
CA ASN A 219 7.88 10.01 20.08
C ASN A 219 9.23 9.50 20.61
N TYR A 220 9.25 8.39 21.34
CA TYR A 220 10.51 7.74 21.73
C TYR A 220 11.34 7.34 20.50
N HIS A 221 10.70 6.79 19.47
CA HIS A 221 11.34 6.38 18.23
C HIS A 221 11.73 7.56 17.31
N HIS A 222 11.08 8.74 17.48
CA HIS A 222 11.27 9.90 16.60
C HIS A 222 11.59 11.16 17.40
N SER A 223 12.70 11.15 18.14
CA SER A 223 13.17 12.29 18.93
C SER A 223 14.68 12.39 18.92
N GLU A 224 15.22 13.57 19.14
CA GLU A 224 16.65 13.82 19.30
C GLU A 224 17.52 13.34 18.12
N GLY A 225 16.96 13.48 16.90
CA GLY A 225 17.63 13.05 15.66
C GLY A 225 17.58 11.54 15.39
N ARG A 226 16.89 10.77 16.22
CA ARG A 226 16.58 9.36 15.94
C ARG A 226 15.33 9.23 15.10
N HIS A 227 15.36 8.31 14.14
CA HIS A 227 14.20 7.91 13.33
C HIS A 227 14.19 6.40 13.18
N GLU A 228 13.69 5.75 14.23
CA GLU A 228 13.72 4.30 14.39
C GLU A 228 12.42 3.64 13.91
N TYR A 229 12.59 2.49 13.24
CA TYR A 229 11.49 1.63 12.79
C TYR A 229 11.76 0.18 13.20
N VAL A 230 10.73 -0.51 13.70
CA VAL A 230 10.79 -1.93 14.07
C VAL A 230 10.06 -2.75 13.01
N LEU A 231 10.81 -3.54 12.26
CA LEU A 231 10.34 -4.25 11.07
C LEU A 231 10.41 -5.76 11.26
N ALA A 232 9.53 -6.46 10.58
CA ALA A 232 9.61 -7.91 10.42
C ALA A 232 10.87 -8.28 9.61
N LYS A 233 11.57 -9.33 9.99
CA LYS A 233 12.81 -9.77 9.34
C LYS A 233 12.59 -10.53 8.04
N SER A 234 11.49 -11.27 7.89
CA SER A 234 11.23 -12.06 6.67
C SER A 234 11.23 -11.22 5.40
N PRO A 235 10.58 -10.02 5.32
CA PRO A 235 10.70 -9.13 4.16
C PRO A 235 12.14 -8.67 3.88
N LEU A 236 12.94 -8.50 4.92
CA LEU A 236 14.34 -8.07 4.78
C LEU A 236 15.27 -9.23 4.42
N ALA A 237 14.93 -10.46 4.78
CA ALA A 237 15.65 -11.68 4.42
C ALA A 237 15.38 -12.15 2.98
N ALA A 238 14.28 -11.70 2.38
CA ALA A 238 13.95 -12.05 1.00
C ALA A 238 14.99 -11.50 0.02
N ASP A 239 15.34 -12.33 -0.99
CA ASP A 239 16.29 -11.97 -2.06
C ASP A 239 15.63 -11.04 -3.10
N VAL A 240 14.34 -11.27 -3.36
CA VAL A 240 13.55 -10.57 -4.38
C VAL A 240 12.22 -10.12 -3.78
N ILE A 241 11.78 -8.93 -4.17
CA ILE A 241 10.48 -8.36 -3.78
C ILE A 241 9.58 -8.29 -5.00
N VAL A 242 8.41 -8.92 -4.93
CA VAL A 242 7.30 -8.74 -5.89
C VAL A 242 6.14 -8.09 -5.15
N SER A 243 5.95 -6.80 -5.39
CA SER A 243 4.86 -6.02 -4.78
C SER A 243 3.59 -6.15 -5.62
N VAL A 244 2.47 -6.47 -4.97
CA VAL A 244 1.15 -6.55 -5.59
C VAL A 244 0.20 -5.61 -4.86
N PRO A 245 0.38 -4.28 -4.98
CA PRO A 245 -0.45 -3.31 -4.28
C PRO A 245 -1.78 -3.09 -4.97
N LYS A 246 -2.70 -2.43 -4.27
CA LYS A 246 -4.00 -2.01 -4.77
C LYS A 246 -3.98 -0.60 -5.34
N LEU A 247 -4.58 -0.38 -6.51
CA LEU A 247 -4.77 0.95 -7.11
C LEU A 247 -5.82 1.72 -6.32
N LYS A 248 -5.40 2.61 -5.41
CA LYS A 248 -6.34 3.34 -4.55
C LYS A 248 -5.81 4.66 -3.99
N THR A 249 -6.74 5.56 -3.71
CA THR A 249 -6.52 6.82 -3.00
C THR A 249 -6.12 6.60 -1.54
N HIS A 250 -5.56 7.63 -0.90
CA HIS A 250 -5.15 7.57 0.49
C HIS A 250 -5.26 8.93 1.20
N LYS A 251 -6.00 8.97 2.32
CA LYS A 251 -6.30 10.19 3.10
C LYS A 251 -5.09 10.97 3.62
N LYS A 252 -3.90 10.36 3.77
CA LYS A 252 -2.73 11.01 4.37
C LYS A 252 -1.58 11.29 3.42
N VAL A 253 -1.55 10.62 2.26
CA VAL A 253 -0.46 10.72 1.28
C VAL A 253 -0.94 10.78 -0.17
N GLY A 254 -2.23 11.01 -0.40
CA GLY A 254 -2.84 11.09 -1.73
C GLY A 254 -3.19 9.73 -2.32
N VAL A 255 -2.20 8.85 -2.49
CA VAL A 255 -2.35 7.50 -3.07
C VAL A 255 -1.72 6.43 -2.20
N THR A 256 -2.16 5.17 -2.35
CA THR A 256 -1.57 4.01 -1.63
C THR A 256 -0.43 3.40 -2.45
N LEU A 257 -0.74 2.64 -3.48
CA LEU A 257 0.18 2.03 -4.44
C LEU A 257 1.33 1.24 -3.77
N ASN A 258 2.50 1.17 -4.44
CA ASN A 258 3.69 0.48 -3.93
C ASN A 258 4.29 1.17 -2.69
N LEU A 259 4.58 2.48 -2.85
CA LEU A 259 5.31 3.23 -1.83
C LEU A 259 4.60 3.19 -0.47
N LYS A 260 3.29 3.45 -0.41
CA LYS A 260 2.54 3.40 0.85
C LYS A 260 2.27 1.96 1.30
N GLY A 261 2.22 1.01 0.37
CA GLY A 261 2.05 -0.43 0.65
C GLY A 261 3.16 -0.99 1.56
N VAL A 262 4.36 -0.41 1.54
CA VAL A 262 5.49 -0.84 2.37
C VAL A 262 5.22 -0.80 3.87
N VAL A 263 4.29 0.02 4.34
CA VAL A 263 3.90 0.09 5.76
C VAL A 263 3.51 -1.28 6.32
N GLY A 264 3.06 -2.19 5.47
CA GLY A 264 2.74 -3.56 5.82
C GLY A 264 3.93 -4.50 6.10
N ILE A 265 5.17 -4.01 6.19
CA ILE A 265 6.32 -4.78 6.69
C ILE A 265 6.67 -4.43 8.14
N THR A 266 5.97 -3.45 8.74
CA THR A 266 6.25 -2.97 10.10
C THR A 266 5.57 -3.87 11.12
N ALA A 267 6.36 -4.49 11.97
CA ALA A 267 5.89 -5.36 13.05
C ALA A 267 5.31 -4.53 14.21
N ASP A 268 6.09 -3.62 14.76
CA ASP A 268 5.60 -2.67 15.79
C ASP A 268 5.12 -1.37 15.14
N LYS A 269 3.82 -1.19 15.08
CA LYS A 269 3.19 -0.01 14.47
C LYS A 269 3.24 1.25 15.34
N ASN A 270 3.71 1.15 16.59
CA ASN A 270 3.91 2.32 17.45
C ASN A 270 5.07 3.20 16.97
N CYS A 271 6.02 2.65 16.21
CA CYS A 271 7.10 3.42 15.59
C CYS A 271 6.69 4.19 14.31
N LEU A 272 5.39 4.25 13.97
CA LEU A 272 4.90 4.84 12.71
C LEU A 272 4.26 6.22 12.92
N PRO A 273 4.97 7.34 12.73
CA PRO A 273 4.38 8.66 12.79
C PRO A 273 3.48 8.91 11.57
N HIS A 274 2.21 9.22 11.80
CA HIS A 274 1.23 9.45 10.76
C HIS A 274 0.85 10.92 10.58
N TYR A 275 1.09 11.75 11.59
CA TYR A 275 0.94 13.20 11.57
C TYR A 275 1.65 13.80 12.78
N SER A 276 1.97 15.08 12.72
CA SER A 276 2.50 15.87 13.82
C SER A 276 1.42 16.75 14.43
N LEU A 277 1.52 16.99 15.75
CA LEU A 277 0.49 17.72 16.49
C LEU A 277 0.45 19.20 16.15
N GLY A 278 -0.77 19.72 16.02
CA GLY A 278 -1.02 21.15 15.78
C GLY A 278 -1.16 21.50 14.30
N ALA A 279 -1.36 22.79 14.07
CA ALA A 279 -1.44 23.38 12.73
C ALA A 279 -0.04 23.81 12.23
N PRO A 280 0.13 24.13 10.94
CA PRO A 280 1.42 24.56 10.36
C PRO A 280 2.08 25.72 11.08
N GLU A 281 1.32 26.70 11.59
CA GLU A 281 1.87 27.84 12.37
C GLU A 281 2.49 27.43 13.70
N LYS A 282 2.26 26.20 14.13
CA LYS A 282 2.87 25.54 15.31
C LYS A 282 3.73 24.36 14.92
N ASN A 283 4.25 24.36 13.70
CA ASN A 283 5.10 23.31 13.14
C ASN A 283 4.42 21.93 13.01
N GLY A 284 3.07 21.86 13.14
CA GLY A 284 2.29 20.62 13.01
C GLY A 284 1.63 20.49 11.64
N ASP A 285 1.05 19.31 11.39
CA ASP A 285 0.30 19.00 10.18
C ASP A 285 -1.03 18.28 10.47
N GLN A 286 -1.48 18.33 11.73
CA GLN A 286 -2.69 17.65 12.16
C GLN A 286 -3.94 18.17 11.45
N PHE A 287 -4.03 19.49 11.25
CA PHE A 287 -5.16 20.20 10.64
C PHE A 287 -4.75 21.57 10.10
N PRO A 288 -5.46 22.18 9.12
CA PRO A 288 -5.23 23.53 8.65
C PRO A 288 -5.44 24.58 9.75
N ALA A 289 -4.82 25.75 9.61
CA ALA A 289 -4.80 26.84 10.59
C ALA A 289 -6.17 27.25 11.17
N LYS A 290 -7.21 27.24 10.37
CA LYS A 290 -8.56 27.71 10.72
C LYS A 290 -9.33 26.80 11.71
N LYS A 291 -8.82 25.58 12.07
CA LYS A 291 -9.56 24.58 12.89
C LYS A 291 -8.91 24.25 14.24
N ARG A 292 -8.36 25.26 14.94
CA ARG A 292 -7.57 25.13 16.19
C ARG A 292 -8.27 24.43 17.36
N ILE A 293 -9.58 24.62 17.53
CA ILE A 293 -10.32 24.19 18.73
C ILE A 293 -10.62 22.69 18.68
N GLU A 294 -11.03 22.17 17.52
CA GLU A 294 -11.40 20.77 17.35
C GLU A 294 -10.25 19.79 17.61
N GLY A 295 -9.02 20.14 17.17
CA GLY A 295 -7.84 19.27 17.35
C GLY A 295 -7.43 19.06 18.81
N SER A 296 -7.56 20.11 19.65
CA SER A 296 -7.20 20.03 21.07
C SER A 296 -8.17 19.16 21.87
N VAL A 297 -9.47 19.24 21.56
CA VAL A 297 -10.51 18.42 22.24
C VAL A 297 -10.37 16.94 21.89
N VAL A 298 -10.11 16.63 20.61
CA VAL A 298 -9.88 15.24 20.16
C VAL A 298 -8.65 14.63 20.84
N ARG A 299 -7.58 15.39 21.00
CA ARG A 299 -6.37 14.96 21.70
C ARG A 299 -6.65 14.63 23.16
N PHE A 300 -7.34 15.52 23.88
CA PHE A 300 -7.70 15.29 25.29
C PHE A 300 -8.52 14.01 25.45
N ALA A 301 -9.51 13.78 24.57
CA ALA A 301 -10.32 12.58 24.57
C ALA A 301 -9.48 11.31 24.30
N LYS A 302 -8.59 11.31 23.31
CA LYS A 302 -7.72 10.17 22.99
C LYS A 302 -6.76 9.81 24.14
N LYS A 303 -6.14 10.81 24.77
CA LYS A 303 -5.21 10.58 25.90
C LYS A 303 -5.91 9.96 27.11
N ARG A 304 -7.16 10.32 27.37
CA ARG A 304 -7.97 9.74 28.45
C ARG A 304 -8.47 8.33 28.14
N LEU A 305 -8.67 8.02 26.85
CA LEU A 305 -9.11 6.70 26.38
C LEU A 305 -7.99 5.65 26.43
N ALA A 306 -6.75 6.04 26.19
CA ALA A 306 -5.58 5.15 26.24
C ALA A 306 -5.31 4.57 27.63
N GLY A 307 -5.87 5.17 28.70
CA GLY A 307 -5.70 4.73 30.09
C GLY A 307 -6.57 3.55 30.55
N GLY A 308 -7.40 2.95 29.69
CA GLY A 308 -8.15 1.69 29.95
C GLY A 308 -9.26 1.78 31.03
N ASN A 309 -9.55 2.92 31.60
CA ASN A 309 -10.55 3.08 32.66
C ASN A 309 -11.98 3.15 32.04
N ARG A 310 -12.87 2.23 32.50
CA ARG A 310 -14.26 2.14 31.99
C ARG A 310 -15.05 3.46 32.16
N VAL A 311 -14.78 4.23 33.21
CA VAL A 311 -15.39 5.56 33.41
C VAL A 311 -14.89 6.57 32.37
N ALA A 312 -13.60 6.56 32.06
CA ALA A 312 -13.02 7.41 31.04
C ALA A 312 -13.59 7.08 29.65
N VAL A 313 -13.83 5.80 29.35
CA VAL A 313 -14.48 5.34 28.11
C VAL A 313 -15.92 5.87 28.00
N PHE A 314 -16.68 5.84 29.10
CA PHE A 314 -18.06 6.37 29.14
C PHE A 314 -18.10 7.89 28.91
N ILE A 315 -17.23 8.64 29.60
CA ILE A 315 -17.10 10.09 29.45
C ILE A 315 -16.68 10.45 28.01
N ALA A 316 -15.76 9.71 27.42
CA ALA A 316 -15.34 9.93 26.06
C ALA A 316 -16.44 9.64 25.02
N LYS A 317 -17.31 8.64 25.27
CA LYS A 317 -18.51 8.41 24.46
C LYS A 317 -19.50 9.55 24.55
N MET A 318 -19.74 10.09 25.74
CA MET A 318 -20.57 11.27 25.95
C MET A 318 -20.00 12.50 25.22
N VAL A 319 -18.72 12.78 25.38
CA VAL A 319 -18.03 13.90 24.70
C VAL A 319 -18.08 13.72 23.19
N LYS A 320 -17.87 12.49 22.69
CA LYS A 320 -18.03 12.18 21.27
C LYS A 320 -19.46 12.46 20.77
N GLY A 321 -20.48 12.05 21.54
CA GLY A 321 -21.89 12.32 21.22
C GLY A 321 -22.24 13.82 21.18
N ILE A 322 -21.71 14.59 22.12
CA ILE A 322 -21.88 16.06 22.16
C ILE A 322 -21.15 16.72 20.98
N MET A 323 -19.92 16.28 20.68
CA MET A 323 -19.15 16.74 19.52
C MET A 323 -19.86 16.45 18.19
N TYR A 324 -20.49 15.28 18.05
CA TYR A 324 -21.31 14.95 16.88
C TYR A 324 -22.52 15.90 16.73
N ARG A 325 -23.14 16.31 17.84
CA ARG A 325 -24.28 17.25 17.82
C ARG A 325 -23.88 18.69 17.50
N ILE A 326 -22.70 19.12 17.97
CA ILE A 326 -22.24 20.52 17.81
C ILE A 326 -21.53 20.73 16.46
N PHE A 327 -20.74 19.77 15.98
CA PHE A 327 -19.88 19.88 14.81
C PHE A 327 -20.32 19.04 13.61
N GLY A 328 -21.52 18.43 13.68
CA GLY A 328 -22.08 17.62 12.62
C GLY A 328 -21.44 16.24 12.48
N ASP A 329 -21.87 15.49 11.48
CA ASP A 329 -21.35 14.17 11.13
C ASP A 329 -19.88 14.26 10.72
N GLY A 330 -18.97 14.06 11.68
CA GLY A 330 -17.52 14.27 11.57
C GLY A 330 -16.79 13.43 10.50
N LYS A 331 -17.50 12.86 9.52
CA LYS A 331 -16.93 12.06 8.43
C LYS A 331 -15.98 12.87 7.54
N ARG A 332 -16.19 14.20 7.40
CA ARG A 332 -15.40 15.09 6.53
C ARG A 332 -14.59 16.14 7.30
N THR A 333 -14.25 15.92 8.56
CA THR A 333 -13.45 16.84 9.35
C THR A 333 -11.96 16.47 9.34
N ILE A 334 -11.08 17.43 9.01
CA ILE A 334 -9.63 17.27 9.11
C ILE A 334 -9.22 17.32 10.58
N ARG A 335 -8.81 16.15 11.15
CA ARG A 335 -8.49 16.02 12.58
C ARG A 335 -7.16 15.33 12.88
N ALA A 336 -6.62 14.60 11.94
CA ALA A 336 -5.48 13.69 12.15
C ALA A 336 -4.56 13.60 10.93
N GLY A 337 -4.31 14.71 10.27
CA GLY A 337 -3.43 14.77 9.10
C GLY A 337 -4.03 14.14 7.83
N ASN A 338 -5.36 14.06 7.71
CA ASN A 338 -6.04 13.51 6.52
C ASN A 338 -6.34 14.59 5.48
N TRP A 339 -5.28 15.29 5.05
CA TRP A 339 -5.34 16.39 4.08
C TRP A 339 -4.01 16.57 3.36
N TRP A 340 -4.02 17.34 2.28
CA TRP A 340 -2.85 17.58 1.41
C TRP A 340 -1.65 18.23 2.11
N GLY A 341 -1.83 18.91 3.22
CA GLY A 341 -0.77 19.51 4.03
C GLY A 341 -0.13 18.55 5.06
N ASN A 342 -0.40 17.25 4.99
CA ASN A 342 0.29 16.25 5.83
C ASN A 342 1.76 16.14 5.41
N ASP A 343 2.67 16.60 6.27
CA ASP A 343 4.13 16.59 6.04
C ASP A 343 4.86 15.52 6.86
N THR A 344 4.14 14.59 7.45
CA THR A 344 4.69 13.52 8.28
C THR A 344 4.61 12.15 7.62
N CYS A 345 3.43 11.76 7.12
CA CYS A 345 3.18 10.39 6.72
C CYS A 345 4.01 9.95 5.48
N TRP A 346 4.27 10.84 4.54
CA TRP A 346 5.08 10.54 3.37
C TRP A 346 6.57 10.34 3.75
N ARG A 347 7.09 11.09 4.73
CA ARG A 347 8.47 10.96 5.23
C ARG A 347 8.70 9.57 5.82
N MET A 348 7.85 9.16 6.75
CA MET A 348 7.84 7.81 7.30
C MET A 348 7.77 6.74 6.19
N THR A 349 6.91 6.95 5.20
CA THR A 349 6.72 6.00 4.11
C THR A 349 7.98 5.85 3.25
N LEU A 350 8.67 6.94 2.90
CA LEU A 350 9.91 6.89 2.15
C LEU A 350 11.05 6.24 2.96
N ASP A 351 11.13 6.53 4.25
CA ASP A 351 12.09 5.86 5.14
C ASP A 351 11.90 4.34 5.14
N LEU A 352 10.66 3.86 5.26
CA LEU A 352 10.35 2.43 5.19
C LEU A 352 10.70 1.80 3.83
N ASN A 353 10.52 2.53 2.72
CA ASN A 353 10.94 2.04 1.39
C ASN A 353 12.46 1.89 1.31
N ARG A 354 13.22 2.82 1.86
CA ARG A 354 14.69 2.70 1.93
C ARG A 354 15.09 1.47 2.72
N ILE A 355 14.47 1.24 3.89
CA ILE A 355 14.78 0.05 4.68
C ILE A 355 14.42 -1.23 3.93
N LEU A 356 13.25 -1.33 3.29
CA LEU A 356 12.88 -2.51 2.53
C LEU A 356 13.87 -2.79 1.38
N LEU A 357 14.29 -1.75 0.67
CA LEU A 357 15.17 -1.90 -0.50
C LEU A 357 16.63 -2.16 -0.12
N TYR A 358 17.11 -1.58 0.98
CA TYR A 358 18.53 -1.58 1.32
C TYR A 358 18.87 -2.24 2.66
N GLY A 359 17.88 -2.56 3.50
CA GLY A 359 18.11 -3.19 4.81
C GLY A 359 18.30 -4.70 4.72
N ASN A 360 19.20 -5.22 5.55
CA ASN A 360 19.39 -6.64 5.80
C ASN A 360 18.71 -7.06 7.13
N PRO A 361 18.36 -8.34 7.33
CA PRO A 361 17.69 -8.81 8.55
C PRO A 361 18.56 -8.72 9.82
N ASP A 362 19.85 -8.46 9.70
CA ASP A 362 20.79 -8.21 10.81
C ASP A 362 20.91 -6.73 11.20
N GLY A 363 20.21 -5.83 10.50
CA GLY A 363 20.25 -4.38 10.72
C GLY A 363 21.33 -3.64 9.91
N SER A 364 22.11 -4.34 9.11
CA SER A 364 23.08 -3.73 8.20
C SER A 364 22.45 -3.20 6.92
N TRP A 365 23.20 -2.39 6.17
CA TRP A 365 22.76 -1.79 4.92
C TRP A 365 23.46 -2.39 3.71
N ARG A 366 22.72 -2.60 2.63
CA ARG A 366 23.23 -3.00 1.32
C ARG A 366 23.69 -1.77 0.53
N GLU A 367 24.65 -1.96 -0.34
CA GLU A 367 25.10 -0.92 -1.29
C GLU A 367 24.12 -0.73 -2.45
N THR A 368 23.46 -1.80 -2.86
CA THR A 368 22.51 -1.80 -3.98
C THR A 368 21.12 -2.22 -3.51
N PRO A 369 20.04 -1.67 -4.11
CA PRO A 369 18.69 -2.03 -3.73
C PRO A 369 18.39 -3.49 -4.09
N LYS A 370 17.49 -4.11 -3.34
CA LYS A 370 16.95 -5.43 -3.68
C LYS A 370 16.28 -5.41 -5.03
N PRO A 371 16.40 -6.49 -5.81
CA PRO A 371 15.61 -6.70 -7.02
C PRO A 371 14.12 -6.57 -6.71
N TYR A 372 13.42 -5.81 -7.55
CA TYR A 372 12.04 -5.44 -7.31
C TYR A 372 11.19 -5.56 -8.58
N LEU A 373 9.97 -6.03 -8.43
CA LEU A 373 8.91 -6.04 -9.43
C LEU A 373 7.62 -5.52 -8.80
N SER A 374 6.90 -4.70 -9.51
CA SER A 374 5.55 -4.26 -9.18
C SER A 374 4.52 -4.85 -10.12
N VAL A 375 3.39 -5.29 -9.58
CA VAL A 375 2.16 -5.63 -10.32
C VAL A 375 1.00 -5.01 -9.57
N ILE A 376 0.60 -3.78 -9.93
CA ILE A 376 -0.52 -3.07 -9.28
C ILE A 376 -1.84 -3.69 -9.73
N ASP A 377 -2.64 -4.12 -8.77
CA ASP A 377 -4.02 -4.54 -8.97
C ASP A 377 -4.96 -3.32 -9.05
N GLY A 378 -5.32 -2.95 -10.27
CA GLY A 378 -6.28 -1.91 -10.60
C GLY A 378 -7.51 -2.45 -11.33
N ILE A 379 -7.82 -3.74 -11.24
CA ILE A 379 -9.04 -4.28 -11.85
C ILE A 379 -10.27 -3.62 -11.23
N VAL A 380 -10.37 -3.67 -9.89
CA VAL A 380 -11.30 -2.83 -9.13
C VAL A 380 -10.49 -1.97 -8.18
N GLY A 381 -10.28 -0.70 -8.57
CA GLY A 381 -9.59 0.29 -7.74
C GLY A 381 -10.49 0.90 -6.68
N MET A 382 -9.93 1.78 -5.84
CA MET A 382 -10.68 2.58 -4.85
C MET A 382 -10.45 4.06 -5.07
N GLU A 383 -11.51 4.83 -5.16
CA GLU A 383 -11.46 6.29 -5.21
C GLU A 383 -12.16 6.93 -3.99
N GLY A 384 -11.98 8.23 -3.77
CA GLY A 384 -12.57 8.96 -2.64
C GLY A 384 -11.87 8.68 -1.33
N ASP A 385 -12.59 8.28 -0.29
CA ASP A 385 -12.16 8.22 1.10
C ASP A 385 -11.24 7.03 1.45
N GLY A 386 -10.28 6.74 0.56
CA GLY A 386 -9.25 5.73 0.82
C GLY A 386 -8.43 5.97 2.10
N PRO A 387 -7.79 4.94 2.63
CA PRO A 387 -7.54 3.63 2.01
C PRO A 387 -8.59 2.55 2.31
N MET A 388 -9.66 2.82 3.06
CA MET A 388 -10.62 1.81 3.53
C MET A 388 -12.08 2.31 3.55
N GLY A 389 -12.34 3.56 3.23
CA GLY A 389 -13.69 4.16 3.24
C GLY A 389 -14.12 4.69 1.88
N GLY A 390 -13.34 4.44 0.84
CA GLY A 390 -13.65 4.88 -0.51
C GLY A 390 -14.67 3.96 -1.20
N ILE A 391 -14.99 4.30 -2.43
CA ILE A 391 -15.92 3.56 -3.29
C ILE A 391 -15.17 2.79 -4.38
N PRO A 392 -15.72 1.67 -4.88
CA PRO A 392 -15.09 0.92 -5.96
C PRO A 392 -15.06 1.71 -7.27
N LYS A 393 -13.95 1.59 -7.99
CA LYS A 393 -13.80 2.06 -9.36
C LYS A 393 -13.38 0.91 -10.25
N HIS A 394 -14.27 0.51 -11.15
CA HIS A 394 -14.07 -0.61 -12.08
C HIS A 394 -13.17 -0.17 -13.24
N CYS A 395 -11.85 -0.31 -13.06
CA CYS A 395 -10.87 0.15 -14.05
C CYS A 395 -10.46 -0.96 -15.03
N GLY A 396 -10.43 -2.21 -14.60
CA GLY A 396 -9.99 -3.35 -15.41
C GLY A 396 -8.52 -3.25 -15.85
N ILE A 397 -7.65 -2.62 -15.07
CA ILE A 397 -6.24 -2.46 -15.43
C ILE A 397 -5.29 -3.15 -14.46
N LEU A 398 -4.16 -3.60 -15.00
CA LEU A 398 -2.96 -3.97 -14.25
C LEU A 398 -1.80 -3.07 -14.71
N LEU A 399 -0.94 -2.68 -13.76
CA LEU A 399 0.28 -1.94 -14.09
C LEU A 399 1.50 -2.71 -13.58
N GLY A 400 2.59 -2.68 -14.33
CA GLY A 400 3.82 -3.37 -13.92
C GLY A 400 5.09 -2.63 -14.30
N GLY A 401 6.16 -2.89 -13.53
CA GLY A 401 7.49 -2.31 -13.75
C GLY A 401 8.48 -2.68 -12.66
N LYS A 402 9.75 -2.27 -12.85
CA LYS A 402 10.88 -2.71 -12.01
C LYS A 402 11.18 -1.83 -10.80
N ASN A 403 10.54 -0.67 -10.68
CA ASN A 403 10.85 0.29 -9.63
C ASN A 403 9.56 0.84 -8.98
N PRO A 404 9.42 0.82 -7.65
CA PRO A 404 8.19 1.25 -6.98
C PRO A 404 7.81 2.71 -7.25
N ALA A 405 8.78 3.63 -7.25
CA ALA A 405 8.52 5.06 -7.47
C ALA A 405 8.09 5.33 -8.93
N VAL A 406 8.73 4.66 -9.88
CA VAL A 406 8.44 4.79 -11.31
C VAL A 406 7.01 4.31 -11.63
N VAL A 407 6.64 3.13 -11.09
CA VAL A 407 5.30 2.59 -11.31
C VAL A 407 4.24 3.42 -10.59
N ASP A 408 4.53 3.93 -9.39
CA ASP A 408 3.60 4.78 -8.64
C ASP A 408 3.38 6.15 -9.30
N ALA A 409 4.41 6.72 -9.94
CA ALA A 409 4.26 7.96 -10.71
C ALA A 409 3.32 7.74 -11.93
N ALA A 410 3.54 6.67 -12.71
CA ALA A 410 2.65 6.33 -13.81
C ALA A 410 1.20 6.05 -13.32
N ALA A 411 1.05 5.29 -12.25
CA ALA A 411 -0.25 4.98 -11.67
C ALA A 411 -1.00 6.23 -11.17
N ALA A 412 -0.32 7.16 -10.49
CA ALA A 412 -0.93 8.40 -10.02
C ALA A 412 -1.37 9.29 -11.18
N THR A 413 -0.58 9.38 -12.25
CA THR A 413 -0.95 10.13 -13.46
C THR A 413 -2.16 9.50 -14.16
N ILE A 414 -2.22 8.16 -14.25
CA ILE A 414 -3.38 7.42 -14.76
C ILE A 414 -4.62 7.68 -13.89
N MET A 415 -4.45 7.82 -12.57
CA MET A 415 -5.52 8.22 -11.67
C MET A 415 -5.94 9.69 -11.83
N GLY A 416 -5.29 10.47 -12.70
CA GLY A 416 -5.57 11.88 -12.94
C GLY A 416 -4.95 12.84 -11.91
N PHE A 417 -3.89 12.41 -11.23
CA PHE A 417 -3.22 13.19 -10.18
C PHE A 417 -1.85 13.70 -10.63
N ASP A 418 -1.53 14.92 -10.22
CA ASP A 418 -0.23 15.55 -10.43
C ASP A 418 0.81 14.98 -9.46
N CYS A 419 1.78 14.26 -9.98
CA CYS A 419 2.89 13.71 -9.20
C CYS A 419 3.68 14.79 -8.45
N ALA A 420 3.79 16.00 -8.98
CA ALA A 420 4.47 17.11 -8.33
C ALA A 420 3.74 17.57 -7.04
N ALA A 421 2.42 17.42 -7.01
CA ALA A 421 1.58 17.81 -5.88
C ALA A 421 1.43 16.71 -4.81
N ILE A 422 1.97 15.50 -5.06
CA ILE A 422 1.97 14.38 -4.11
C ILE A 422 3.39 14.19 -3.55
N PRO A 423 3.70 14.68 -2.34
CA PRO A 423 5.06 14.60 -1.78
C PRO A 423 5.62 13.18 -1.74
N LEU A 424 4.79 12.16 -1.45
CA LEU A 424 5.20 10.77 -1.46
C LEU A 424 5.83 10.34 -2.79
N ILE A 425 5.27 10.78 -3.91
CA ILE A 425 5.78 10.45 -5.26
C ILE A 425 6.93 11.38 -5.62
N ASN A 426 6.71 12.69 -5.55
CA ASN A 426 7.71 13.67 -5.96
C ASN A 426 9.04 13.48 -5.24
N ARG A 427 9.00 13.34 -3.90
CA ARG A 427 10.18 13.20 -3.05
C ARG A 427 10.83 11.80 -3.12
N SER A 428 10.15 10.79 -3.71
CA SER A 428 10.73 9.47 -3.92
C SER A 428 11.84 9.45 -4.98
N PHE A 429 11.96 10.51 -5.79
CA PHE A 429 13.01 10.72 -6.80
C PHE A 429 14.16 11.61 -6.32
N ASP A 430 14.15 12.03 -5.05
CA ASP A 430 15.27 12.80 -4.51
C ASP A 430 16.57 12.00 -4.55
N GLU A 431 17.66 12.66 -4.97
CA GLU A 431 18.99 12.08 -5.02
C GLU A 431 19.59 12.00 -3.60
N LEU A 432 19.41 10.86 -2.95
CA LEU A 432 19.85 10.58 -1.60
C LEU A 432 20.79 9.37 -1.58
N ARG A 433 21.46 9.12 -0.45
CA ARG A 433 22.36 7.98 -0.26
C ARG A 433 21.69 6.63 -0.57
N LEU A 434 20.41 6.49 -0.22
CA LEU A 434 19.59 5.29 -0.45
C LEU A 434 18.42 5.66 -1.39
N PRO A 435 18.66 5.82 -2.71
CA PRO A 435 17.64 6.31 -3.63
C PRO A 435 16.55 5.27 -3.90
N ILE A 436 15.28 5.70 -3.94
CA ILE A 436 14.14 4.84 -4.28
C ILE A 436 13.88 4.90 -5.79
N GLY A 437 13.53 6.07 -6.31
CA GLY A 437 13.42 6.36 -7.73
C GLY A 437 14.72 6.94 -8.28
N LYS A 438 14.88 6.87 -9.60
CA LYS A 438 16.02 7.48 -10.30
C LYS A 438 15.52 8.26 -11.51
N GLY A 439 16.19 9.39 -11.81
CA GLY A 439 15.90 10.21 -12.97
C GLY A 439 14.67 11.10 -12.80
N ASN A 440 14.10 11.52 -13.92
CA ASN A 440 12.96 12.43 -13.95
C ASN A 440 11.67 11.69 -14.22
N TRP A 441 10.74 11.68 -13.25
CA TRP A 441 9.47 10.99 -13.37
C TRP A 441 8.62 11.45 -14.57
N ARG A 442 8.76 12.69 -15.07
CA ARG A 442 8.05 13.19 -16.24
C ARG A 442 8.40 12.42 -17.53
N LYS A 443 9.63 11.90 -17.59
CA LYS A 443 10.13 11.15 -18.77
C LYS A 443 9.83 9.66 -18.72
N ILE A 444 9.12 9.18 -17.70
CA ILE A 444 8.71 7.78 -17.62
C ILE A 444 7.79 7.46 -18.79
N THR A 445 8.12 6.41 -19.52
CA THR A 445 7.35 5.93 -20.66
C THR A 445 6.44 4.78 -20.27
N ILE A 446 5.21 4.82 -20.79
CA ILE A 446 4.19 3.79 -20.56
C ILE A 446 3.93 3.08 -21.88
N THR A 447 3.79 1.76 -21.80
CA THR A 447 3.33 0.91 -22.91
C THR A 447 2.03 0.22 -22.52
N SER A 448 1.07 0.10 -23.46
CA SER A 448 -0.23 -0.49 -23.17
C SER A 448 -0.82 -1.18 -24.41
N ASN A 449 -1.84 -2.00 -24.18
CA ASN A 449 -2.71 -2.54 -25.23
C ASN A 449 -3.80 -1.57 -25.67
N ILE A 450 -3.90 -0.38 -25.06
CA ILE A 450 -4.77 0.71 -25.50
C ILE A 450 -3.96 1.97 -25.74
N ASP A 451 -4.30 2.70 -26.81
CA ASP A 451 -3.48 3.81 -27.32
C ASP A 451 -3.39 4.99 -26.34
N GLU A 452 -4.44 5.26 -25.59
CA GLU A 452 -4.50 6.37 -24.64
C GLU A 452 -3.44 6.32 -23.54
N PHE A 453 -2.87 5.14 -23.28
CA PHE A 453 -1.78 4.99 -22.31
C PHE A 453 -0.38 4.91 -22.94
N ASN A 454 -0.27 4.79 -24.25
CA ASN A 454 1.04 4.69 -24.97
C ASN A 454 1.71 6.06 -25.09
N THR A 455 2.19 6.61 -23.99
CA THR A 455 2.78 7.95 -23.92
C THR A 455 3.75 8.10 -22.74
N SER A 456 4.32 9.28 -22.54
CA SER A 456 5.06 9.61 -21.31
C SER A 456 4.12 10.09 -20.21
N VAL A 457 4.59 10.01 -18.95
CA VAL A 457 3.85 10.51 -17.80
C VAL A 457 3.51 11.99 -17.91
N ASP A 458 4.40 12.80 -18.50
CA ASP A 458 4.21 14.26 -18.67
C ASP A 458 3.12 14.60 -19.71
N GLU A 459 2.91 13.73 -20.68
CA GLU A 459 1.96 13.94 -21.79
C GLU A 459 0.62 13.24 -21.57
N LEU A 460 0.53 12.36 -20.56
CA LEU A 460 -0.65 11.53 -20.33
C LEU A 460 -1.85 12.38 -19.88
N ILE A 461 -2.91 12.32 -20.66
CA ILE A 461 -4.24 12.80 -20.25
C ILE A 461 -5.01 11.59 -19.74
N SER A 462 -5.29 11.54 -18.43
CA SER A 462 -5.94 10.38 -17.83
C SER A 462 -7.32 10.11 -18.45
N PRO A 463 -7.55 8.92 -19.06
CA PRO A 463 -8.87 8.54 -19.54
C PRO A 463 -9.81 8.06 -18.42
N MET A 464 -9.29 7.87 -17.20
CA MET A 464 -10.07 7.36 -16.06
C MET A 464 -9.73 8.10 -14.74
N PRO A 465 -9.95 9.42 -14.65
CA PRO A 465 -9.60 10.18 -13.46
C PRO A 465 -10.34 9.67 -12.22
N PHE A 466 -9.61 9.54 -11.12
CA PHE A 466 -10.12 9.13 -9.81
C PHE A 466 -10.59 10.35 -9.02
N LEU A 467 -11.61 10.14 -8.20
CA LEU A 467 -12.00 11.10 -7.18
C LEU A 467 -10.98 11.06 -6.05
N ALA A 468 -10.26 12.16 -5.80
CA ALA A 468 -9.34 12.24 -4.68
C ALA A 468 -10.08 12.15 -3.32
N HIS A 469 -9.37 11.77 -2.26
CA HIS A 469 -9.90 11.90 -0.90
C HIS A 469 -10.29 13.37 -0.65
N TRP A 470 -11.42 13.61 0.01
CA TRP A 470 -11.98 14.97 0.19
C TRP A 470 -10.98 15.99 0.77
N GLY A 471 -10.05 15.60 1.65
CA GLY A 471 -8.99 16.48 2.16
C GLY A 471 -7.85 16.74 1.18
N TRP A 472 -7.88 16.16 -0.03
CA TRP A 472 -6.89 16.31 -1.10
C TRP A 472 -7.48 16.91 -2.37
N ARG A 473 -8.82 17.00 -2.46
CA ARG A 473 -9.52 17.55 -3.63
C ARG A 473 -9.12 19.00 -3.88
N GLY A 474 -8.89 19.31 -5.16
CA GLY A 474 -8.44 20.63 -5.61
C GLY A 474 -6.95 20.89 -5.40
N ALA A 475 -6.21 19.94 -4.78
CA ALA A 475 -4.79 20.09 -4.52
C ALA A 475 -3.89 19.20 -5.40
N ILE A 476 -4.39 18.06 -5.85
CA ILE A 476 -3.56 17.05 -6.53
C ILE A 476 -4.07 16.64 -7.92
N GLU A 477 -5.24 17.10 -8.34
CA GLU A 477 -5.78 16.77 -9.66
C GLU A 477 -5.00 17.46 -10.78
N LEU A 478 -4.74 16.75 -11.87
CA LEU A 478 -4.17 17.32 -13.07
C LEU A 478 -5.10 18.38 -13.65
N LYS A 479 -4.56 19.55 -14.03
CA LYS A 479 -5.34 20.69 -14.54
C LYS A 479 -6.12 20.37 -15.81
N ASN A 480 -5.63 19.45 -16.62
CA ASN A 480 -6.21 19.03 -17.89
C ASN A 480 -7.01 17.72 -17.79
N ALA A 481 -7.16 17.14 -16.59
CA ALA A 481 -7.97 15.94 -16.43
C ALA A 481 -9.47 16.25 -16.65
N PRO A 482 -10.23 15.37 -17.31
CA PRO A 482 -11.68 15.51 -17.39
C PRO A 482 -12.26 15.65 -15.98
N LYS A 483 -13.12 16.66 -15.78
CA LYS A 483 -13.75 16.84 -14.46
C LYS A 483 -14.64 15.65 -14.16
N THR A 484 -14.34 14.94 -13.08
CA THR A 484 -15.22 13.87 -12.59
C THR A 484 -16.60 14.45 -12.31
N PRO A 485 -17.71 13.84 -12.75
CA PRO A 485 -19.06 14.33 -12.46
C PRO A 485 -19.24 14.47 -10.96
N ARG A 486 -19.61 15.68 -10.50
CA ARG A 486 -19.95 15.94 -9.11
C ARG A 486 -21.29 15.27 -8.82
N ASN A 487 -21.31 14.13 -8.13
CA ASN A 487 -22.53 13.67 -7.49
C ASN A 487 -22.85 14.67 -6.37
N GLY A 488 -23.78 15.57 -6.67
CA GLY A 488 -24.55 16.50 -5.88
C GLY A 488 -24.13 16.78 -4.43
N GLU A 489 -23.01 17.47 -4.21
CA GLU A 489 -22.74 18.18 -2.95
C GLU A 489 -21.70 19.28 -3.22
N GLU A 490 -22.13 20.52 -3.09
CA GLU A 490 -21.26 21.70 -3.07
C GLU A 490 -20.28 21.57 -1.91
N CYS A 491 -18.98 21.54 -2.22
CA CYS A 491 -17.94 21.81 -1.26
C CYS A 491 -17.75 23.31 -1.20
N ASP A 492 -18.14 23.96 -0.12
CA ASP A 492 -17.68 25.29 0.20
C ASP A 492 -16.15 25.29 0.18
N ALA A 493 -15.59 26.06 -0.74
CA ALA A 493 -14.16 26.28 -0.86
C ALA A 493 -13.66 26.95 0.43
N VAL A 494 -12.63 26.37 1.04
CA VAL A 494 -11.91 26.93 2.20
C VAL A 494 -10.78 27.82 1.71
#